data_847474145ca8eb695abf8533e56ed706
#
_entry.id   847474145ca8eb695abf8533e56ed706
#
_cell.length_a   1.000
_cell.length_b   1.000
_cell.length_c   1.000
_cell.angle_alpha   90.00
_cell.angle_beta   90.00
_cell.angle_gamma   90.00
#
_symmetry.space_group_name_H-M   'P 1'
#
loop_
_entity.id
_entity.type
_entity.pdbx_description
1 polymer ?
#
loop_
_entity_poly.entity_id
_entity_poly.type
_entity_poly.pdbx_seq_one_letter_code
_entity_poly.pdbx_strand_id
1 'polypeptide(L)'
;LSSAASDVYKRQVYPAPFAVFLNADDKTYVEPDISVICDPSKLDDRGCNGAPDWVIEVASLGTKRIDYGIKLFKYRSSGVREYWIVNPLTQTVNVYDLEGEELSDQYTFDDDIPVCIYDGLIINISTLLK
;
A
#
# COMPACT_ATOMS: atom_id res chain seq x y z
N LEU A 1 -10.09 3.22 -1.26
CA LEU A 1 -9.80 3.43 -2.68
C LEU A 1 -11.09 3.60 -3.46
N SER A 2 -11.02 4.39 -4.51
CA SER A 2 -12.19 4.66 -5.34
C SER A 2 -12.62 3.42 -6.11
N SER A 3 -13.90 3.37 -6.51
CA SER A 3 -14.42 2.30 -7.36
C SER A 3 -13.68 2.21 -8.70
N ALA A 4 -13.15 3.34 -9.20
CA ALA A 4 -12.37 3.35 -10.42
C ALA A 4 -11.10 2.48 -10.33
N ALA A 5 -10.44 2.46 -9.16
CA ALA A 5 -9.26 1.62 -8.97
C ALA A 5 -9.59 0.14 -8.98
N SER A 6 -10.75 -0.26 -8.42
CA SER A 6 -11.17 -1.66 -8.38
C SER A 6 -11.77 -2.14 -9.70
N ASP A 7 -12.35 -1.23 -10.48
CA ASP A 7 -13.04 -1.59 -11.72
C ASP A 7 -12.10 -1.84 -12.89
N VAL A 8 -10.94 -1.21 -12.89
CA VAL A 8 -10.09 -1.14 -14.09
C VAL A 8 -9.50 -2.49 -14.50
N TYR A 9 -9.16 -3.40 -13.60
CA TYR A 9 -8.54 -4.68 -13.97
C TYR A 9 -8.78 -5.81 -13.00
N LYS A 10 -9.94 -5.84 -12.39
CA LYS A 10 -10.26 -6.91 -11.41
C LYS A 10 -9.29 -6.95 -10.25
N ARG A 11 -8.72 -5.81 -9.90
CA ARG A 11 -7.83 -5.70 -8.75
C ARG A 11 -8.62 -5.90 -7.48
N GLN A 12 -8.02 -6.60 -6.54
CA GLN A 12 -8.64 -6.83 -5.25
C GLN A 12 -8.07 -5.85 -4.24
N VAL A 13 -8.95 -5.11 -3.56
CA VAL A 13 -8.58 -4.12 -2.54
C VAL A 13 -9.11 -4.59 -1.19
N TYR A 14 -8.21 -4.75 -0.23
CA TYR A 14 -8.55 -5.27 1.09
C TYR A 14 -8.13 -4.31 2.19
N PRO A 15 -9.09 -3.72 2.94
CA PRO A 15 -8.74 -2.95 4.13
C PRO A 15 -8.44 -3.86 5.31
N ALA A 16 -7.73 -3.33 6.32
CA ALA A 16 -7.53 -4.03 7.57
C ALA A 16 -8.87 -4.29 8.30
N PRO A 17 -9.01 -5.37 9.08
CA PRO A 17 -8.01 -6.40 9.29
C PRO A 17 -7.97 -7.41 8.14
N PHE A 18 -6.80 -7.57 7.55
CA PHE A 18 -6.59 -8.52 6.46
C PHE A 18 -5.15 -9.02 6.54
N ALA A 19 -4.98 -10.31 6.76
CA ALA A 19 -3.67 -10.89 6.97
C ALA A 19 -2.90 -11.03 5.66
N VAL A 20 -1.63 -10.60 5.69
CA VAL A 20 -0.72 -10.74 4.56
C VAL A 20 0.52 -11.51 5.01
N PHE A 21 0.71 -12.68 4.44
CA PHE A 21 1.85 -13.56 4.72
C PHE A 21 2.94 -13.26 3.70
N LEU A 22 3.75 -12.22 3.97
CA LEU A 22 4.72 -11.68 3.02
C LEU A 22 5.71 -12.72 2.49
N ASN A 23 6.14 -13.64 3.34
CA ASN A 23 7.11 -14.66 2.97
C ASN A 23 6.45 -15.96 2.49
N ALA A 24 5.15 -15.94 2.27
CA ALA A 24 4.37 -17.10 1.87
C ALA A 24 4.51 -18.28 2.85
N ASP A 25 4.71 -17.98 4.13
CA ASP A 25 4.75 -18.98 5.21
C ASP A 25 3.48 -18.90 6.06
N ASP A 26 3.32 -19.84 6.98
CA ASP A 26 2.14 -19.93 7.83
C ASP A 26 2.32 -19.27 9.19
N LYS A 27 3.46 -18.64 9.44
CA LYS A 27 3.86 -18.26 10.79
C LYS A 27 3.85 -16.77 11.05
N THR A 28 4.22 -15.97 10.06
CA THR A 28 4.38 -14.54 10.21
C THR A 28 3.49 -13.78 9.23
N TYR A 29 2.72 -12.84 9.75
CA TYR A 29 1.91 -12.01 8.87
C TYR A 29 1.88 -10.58 9.37
N VAL A 30 1.52 -9.67 8.46
CA VAL A 30 1.23 -8.27 8.75
C VAL A 30 -0.22 -7.99 8.38
N GLU A 31 -0.76 -6.91 8.92
CA GLU A 31 -2.11 -6.45 8.58
C GLU A 31 -2.05 -5.00 8.12
N PRO A 32 -1.67 -4.76 6.86
CA PRO A 32 -1.62 -3.39 6.34
C PRO A 32 -2.99 -2.74 6.37
N ASP A 33 -3.03 -1.42 6.49
CA ASP A 33 -4.30 -0.71 6.47
C ASP A 33 -5.05 -0.93 5.17
N ILE A 34 -4.36 -0.90 4.03
CA ILE A 34 -4.94 -1.23 2.74
C ILE A 34 -3.93 -2.05 1.94
N SER A 35 -4.42 -3.14 1.33
CA SER A 35 -3.62 -3.99 0.45
C SER A 35 -4.31 -4.09 -0.92
N VAL A 36 -3.54 -3.90 -1.98
CA VAL A 36 -4.02 -4.05 -3.36
C VAL A 36 -3.30 -5.23 -4.00
N ILE A 37 -4.06 -6.20 -4.46
CA ILE A 37 -3.55 -7.47 -4.96
C ILE A 37 -4.05 -7.68 -6.38
N CYS A 38 -3.11 -7.85 -7.32
CA CYS A 38 -3.44 -8.07 -8.73
C CYS A 38 -3.58 -9.54 -9.09
N ASP A 39 -2.86 -10.41 -8.37
CA ASP A 39 -2.87 -11.85 -8.64
C ASP A 39 -3.81 -12.56 -7.69
N PRO A 40 -5.03 -12.97 -8.16
CA PRO A 40 -5.99 -13.62 -7.27
C PRO A 40 -5.52 -14.98 -6.75
N SER A 41 -4.51 -15.59 -7.38
CA SER A 41 -3.96 -16.86 -6.90
C SER A 41 -3.26 -16.72 -5.54
N LYS A 42 -2.91 -15.51 -5.14
CA LYS A 42 -2.34 -15.23 -3.81
C LYS A 42 -3.39 -15.23 -2.70
N LEU A 43 -4.66 -15.18 -3.05
CA LEU A 43 -5.74 -15.10 -2.06
C LEU A 43 -6.19 -16.49 -1.62
N ASP A 44 -6.29 -16.69 -0.31
CA ASP A 44 -6.84 -17.90 0.28
C ASP A 44 -7.72 -17.55 1.49
N ASP A 45 -8.20 -18.56 2.22
CA ASP A 45 -9.11 -18.35 3.35
C ASP A 45 -8.50 -17.54 4.48
N ARG A 46 -7.18 -17.48 4.58
CA ARG A 46 -6.46 -16.77 5.63
C ARG A 46 -6.15 -15.32 5.26
N GLY A 47 -6.13 -15.00 3.97
CA GLY A 47 -5.78 -13.68 3.49
C GLY A 47 -4.94 -13.74 2.22
N CYS A 48 -3.84 -13.00 2.19
CA CYS A 48 -2.91 -12.98 1.06
C CYS A 48 -1.67 -13.81 1.35
N ASN A 49 -1.38 -14.74 0.46
CA ASN A 49 -0.20 -15.58 0.56
C ASN A 49 0.87 -15.06 -0.40
N GLY A 50 1.84 -14.34 0.13
CA GLY A 50 2.84 -13.62 -0.64
C GLY A 50 2.65 -12.11 -0.57
N ALA A 51 3.48 -11.36 -1.29
CA ALA A 51 3.45 -9.91 -1.26
C ALA A 51 2.28 -9.36 -2.10
N PRO A 52 1.49 -8.41 -1.55
CA PRO A 52 0.57 -7.63 -2.38
C PRO A 52 1.36 -6.72 -3.32
N ASP A 53 0.69 -6.20 -4.32
CA ASP A 53 1.33 -5.29 -5.29
C ASP A 53 1.53 -3.90 -4.71
N TRP A 54 0.56 -3.42 -3.94
CA TRP A 54 0.58 -2.07 -3.39
C TRP A 54 0.05 -2.11 -1.96
N VAL A 55 0.78 -1.48 -1.05
CA VAL A 55 0.43 -1.40 0.37
C VAL A 55 0.31 0.07 0.75
N ILE A 56 -0.76 0.41 1.46
CA ILE A 56 -0.97 1.75 2.01
C ILE A 56 -1.11 1.63 3.52
N GLU A 57 -0.30 2.39 4.23
CA GLU A 57 -0.36 2.49 5.69
C GLU A 57 -0.73 3.90 6.08
N VAL A 58 -1.64 4.04 7.06
CA VAL A 58 -2.03 5.33 7.60
C VAL A 58 -1.28 5.54 8.90
N ALA A 59 -0.50 6.62 8.96
CA ALA A 59 0.27 6.96 10.16
C ALA A 59 -0.66 7.35 11.29
N SER A 60 -0.33 6.92 12.49
CA SER A 60 -1.04 7.31 13.71
C SER A 60 -0.07 7.96 14.69
N LEU A 61 -0.62 8.63 15.73
CA LEU A 61 0.18 9.28 16.77
C LEU A 61 1.14 8.31 17.48
N GLY A 62 0.77 7.04 17.56
CA GLY A 62 1.60 6.04 18.22
C GLY A 62 2.64 5.38 17.33
N THR A 63 2.66 5.71 16.04
CA THR A 63 3.59 5.07 15.11
C THR A 63 4.94 5.75 15.16
N LYS A 64 5.98 4.98 15.45
CA LYS A 64 7.35 5.47 15.55
C LYS A 64 8.05 5.40 14.19
N ARG A 65 9.02 6.30 13.97
CA ARG A 65 9.81 6.32 12.72
C ARG A 65 10.50 4.98 12.43
N ILE A 66 10.94 4.30 13.48
CA ILE A 66 11.61 3.02 13.33
C ILE A 66 10.69 1.96 12.71
N ASP A 67 9.40 2.03 13.01
CA ASP A 67 8.43 1.10 12.45
C ASP A 67 8.29 1.28 10.94
N TYR A 68 8.36 2.52 10.47
CA TYR A 68 8.31 2.79 9.03
C TYR A 68 9.54 2.26 8.30
N GLY A 69 10.73 2.42 8.89
CA GLY A 69 11.95 1.89 8.30
C GLY A 69 11.94 0.38 8.22
N ILE A 70 11.49 -0.28 9.27
CA ILE A 70 11.36 -1.74 9.32
C ILE A 70 10.33 -2.22 8.29
N LYS A 71 9.18 -1.56 8.22
CA LYS A 71 8.13 -1.91 7.26
C LYS A 71 8.59 -1.70 5.83
N LEU A 72 9.26 -0.60 5.54
CA LEU A 72 9.80 -0.33 4.21
C LEU A 72 10.75 -1.43 3.76
N PHE A 73 11.65 -1.84 4.64
CA PHE A 73 12.59 -2.93 4.36
C PHE A 73 11.84 -4.24 4.11
N LYS A 74 10.87 -4.56 4.96
CA LYS A 74 10.06 -5.78 4.83
C LYS A 74 9.31 -5.82 3.50
N TYR A 75 8.65 -4.73 3.16
CA TYR A 75 7.85 -4.68 1.93
C TYR A 75 8.73 -4.76 0.70
N ARG A 76 9.84 -4.02 0.70
CA ARG A 76 10.81 -4.10 -0.41
C ARG A 76 11.36 -5.52 -0.57
N SER A 77 11.80 -6.13 0.52
CA SER A 77 12.43 -7.45 0.49
C SER A 77 11.49 -8.55 0.04
N SER A 78 10.19 -8.41 0.31
CA SER A 78 9.20 -9.43 -0.01
C SER A 78 8.59 -9.29 -1.40
N GLY A 79 8.85 -8.16 -2.09
CA GLY A 79 8.39 -7.98 -3.47
C GLY A 79 7.17 -7.09 -3.64
N VAL A 80 6.80 -6.32 -2.61
CA VAL A 80 5.78 -5.27 -2.76
C VAL A 80 6.30 -4.24 -3.77
N ARG A 81 5.47 -3.86 -4.73
CA ARG A 81 5.89 -3.00 -5.83
C ARG A 81 5.77 -1.51 -5.50
N GLU A 82 4.80 -1.15 -4.67
CA GLU A 82 4.55 0.24 -4.28
C GLU A 82 4.08 0.31 -2.84
N TYR A 83 4.60 1.30 -2.09
CA TYR A 83 4.27 1.49 -0.68
C TYR A 83 3.99 2.96 -0.40
N TRP A 84 2.84 3.25 0.18
CA TRP A 84 2.43 4.60 0.55
C TRP A 84 2.28 4.72 2.07
N ILE A 85 2.77 5.82 2.61
CA ILE A 85 2.52 6.21 4.00
C ILE A 85 1.69 7.49 3.96
N VAL A 86 0.44 7.40 4.41
CA VAL A 86 -0.48 8.53 4.49
C VAL A 86 -0.46 9.07 5.91
N ASN A 87 -0.13 10.34 6.08
CA ASN A 87 -0.06 10.97 7.39
C ASN A 87 -1.16 12.04 7.51
N PRO A 88 -2.27 11.75 8.24
CA PRO A 88 -3.37 12.71 8.38
C PRO A 88 -3.02 13.95 9.20
N LEU A 89 -2.04 13.85 10.10
CA LEU A 89 -1.63 14.97 10.94
C LEU A 89 -0.92 16.05 10.14
N THR A 90 -0.02 15.65 9.26
CA THR A 90 0.73 16.58 8.39
C THR A 90 0.05 16.78 7.05
N GLN A 91 -0.97 15.99 6.75
CA GLN A 91 -1.66 15.95 5.45
C GLN A 91 -0.68 15.72 4.30
N THR A 92 0.19 14.74 4.48
CA THR A 92 1.19 14.35 3.49
C THR A 92 1.10 12.87 3.16
N VAL A 93 1.62 12.51 1.98
CA VAL A 93 1.73 11.13 1.53
C VAL A 93 3.16 10.90 1.06
N ASN A 94 3.83 9.92 1.64
CA ASN A 94 5.12 9.45 1.13
C ASN A 94 4.87 8.25 0.22
N VAL A 95 5.33 8.35 -1.01
CA VAL A 95 5.18 7.32 -2.03
C VAL A 95 6.54 6.69 -2.31
N TYR A 96 6.62 5.38 -2.15
CA TYR A 96 7.84 4.62 -2.43
C TYR A 96 7.59 3.72 -3.62
N ASP A 97 8.31 3.96 -4.71
CA ASP A 97 8.36 3.05 -5.86
C ASP A 97 9.43 2.00 -5.55
N LEU A 98 8.98 0.79 -5.25
CA LEU A 98 9.86 -0.31 -4.85
C LEU A 98 10.33 -1.16 -6.03
N GLU A 99 9.85 -0.85 -7.23
CA GLU A 99 10.39 -1.39 -8.48
C GLU A 99 11.39 -0.40 -9.07
N GLY A 100 12.35 -0.83 -9.77
CA GLY A 100 13.31 0.06 -10.42
C GLY A 100 14.31 0.68 -9.44
N GLU A 101 14.44 1.99 -9.45
CA GLU A 101 15.48 2.72 -8.73
C GLU A 101 15.14 3.07 -7.28
N GLU A 102 14.02 2.60 -6.78
CA GLU A 102 13.59 2.81 -5.40
C GLU A 102 13.42 4.29 -5.05
N LEU A 103 12.87 5.05 -5.96
CA LEU A 103 12.61 6.47 -5.75
C LEU A 103 11.48 6.67 -4.75
N SER A 104 11.61 7.72 -3.94
CA SER A 104 10.55 8.13 -3.04
C SER A 104 10.20 9.59 -3.30
N ASP A 105 8.90 9.90 -3.23
CA ASP A 105 8.38 11.26 -3.38
C ASP A 105 7.42 11.56 -2.24
N GLN A 106 7.35 12.84 -1.87
CA GLN A 106 6.38 13.30 -0.89
C GLN A 106 5.38 14.23 -1.55
N TYR A 107 4.11 14.00 -1.27
CA TYR A 107 2.99 14.78 -1.78
C TYR A 107 2.15 15.33 -0.64
N THR A 108 1.36 16.35 -0.93
CA THR A 108 0.32 16.81 -0.01
C THR A 108 -1.02 16.17 -0.38
N PHE A 109 -2.01 16.33 0.52
CA PHE A 109 -3.36 15.82 0.27
C PHE A 109 -4.04 16.50 -0.93
N ASP A 110 -3.61 17.70 -1.29
CA ASP A 110 -4.19 18.44 -2.41
C ASP A 110 -3.57 18.08 -3.77
N ASP A 111 -2.47 17.36 -3.74
CA ASP A 111 -1.78 16.97 -4.97
C ASP A 111 -2.49 15.81 -5.68
N ASP A 112 -2.39 15.81 -7.00
CA ASP A 112 -2.78 14.67 -7.83
C ASP A 112 -1.62 13.68 -7.83
N ILE A 113 -1.75 12.59 -7.08
CA ILE A 113 -0.66 11.65 -6.87
C ILE A 113 -0.75 10.52 -7.91
N PRO A 114 0.23 10.41 -8.82
CA PRO A 114 0.23 9.29 -9.76
C PRO A 114 0.60 8.00 -9.04
N VAL A 115 -0.14 6.95 -9.33
CA VAL A 115 0.17 5.62 -8.83
C VAL A 115 1.24 5.00 -9.73
N CYS A 116 2.35 4.56 -9.13
CA CYS A 116 3.53 4.12 -9.91
C CYS A 116 3.24 2.89 -10.76
N ILE A 117 2.54 1.92 -10.18
CA ILE A 117 2.33 0.62 -10.83
C ILE A 117 1.12 0.58 -11.77
N TYR A 118 0.34 1.65 -11.85
CA TYR A 118 -0.86 1.70 -12.70
C TYR A 118 -0.87 2.98 -13.54
N ASP A 119 -0.62 2.86 -14.81
CA ASP A 119 -0.66 3.99 -15.73
C ASP A 119 -2.03 4.66 -15.73
N GLY A 120 -2.03 5.98 -15.61
CA GLY A 120 -3.24 6.77 -15.69
C GLY A 120 -4.08 6.82 -14.43
N LEU A 121 -3.71 6.08 -13.38
CA LEU A 121 -4.41 6.16 -12.10
C LEU A 121 -3.81 7.27 -11.25
N ILE A 122 -4.67 8.21 -10.84
CA ILE A 122 -4.31 9.35 -10.00
C ILE A 122 -5.19 9.35 -8.77
N ILE A 123 -4.59 9.56 -7.60
CA ILE A 123 -5.28 9.65 -6.31
C ILE A 123 -5.10 11.05 -5.76
N ASN A 124 -6.21 11.70 -5.41
CA ASN A 124 -6.20 12.99 -4.70
C ASN A 124 -6.94 12.80 -3.37
N ILE A 125 -6.20 12.86 -2.26
CA ILE A 125 -6.77 12.56 -0.95
C ILE A 125 -7.85 13.57 -0.57
N SER A 126 -7.61 14.86 -0.78
CA SER A 126 -8.60 15.89 -0.45
C SER A 126 -9.91 15.67 -1.18
N THR A 127 -9.87 15.25 -2.42
CA THR A 127 -11.06 14.94 -3.21
C THR A 127 -11.81 13.74 -2.64
N LEU A 128 -11.09 12.71 -2.18
CA LEU A 128 -11.70 11.51 -1.60
C LEU A 128 -12.36 11.78 -0.24
N LEU A 129 -11.90 12.81 0.48
CA LEU A 129 -12.43 13.15 1.81
C LEU A 129 -13.68 14.03 1.76
N LYS A 130 -14.06 14.51 0.61
CA LYS A 130 -15.23 15.38 0.44
C LYS A 130 -16.55 14.63 0.42
#